data_10c0d3ac3301297fe32a0f69d51fc8c8
#
_entry.id   10c0d3ac3301297fe32a0f69d51fc8c8
#
_cell.length_a   1.000
_cell.length_b   1.000
_cell.length_c   1.000
_cell.angle_alpha   90.00
_cell.angle_beta   90.00
_cell.angle_gamma   90.00
#
_symmetry.space_group_name_H-M   'P 1'
#
loop_
_entity.id
_entity.type
_entity.pdbx_description
1 polymer ?
#
loop_
_entity_poly.entity_id
_entity_poly.type
_entity_poly.pdbx_seq_one_letter_code
_entity_poly.pdbx_strand_id
1 'polypeptide(L)'
;MKKFNIHLVAAARPNFMKVAPLFHALKKEPWAEPFIVHTGQHYDLNMSDVFFRDLSLPEPHIHLGVGSGSHAEQTGQVMIAYERVLMEDRPDLAIVVGDVNSTVACTLTAVKLGVTVAHLEAGLRSFDRGMPEEINRVVTDTLADILWTPSQDGDDNLSREGVPKSKIHRVGNIMIDSLEMVREKIRAENTVGDLRLENGRFAVVTLHRPSNVDVPNKLKELCETLVAISKRIPLVFPVHPRTRKNIEKAGLNGNLSVGRRLLLLEPLSYRRFMNLVFNCRLAITDSGGIQEETTYLGIPCLTLRPNTERPITITRGTNQLCETEDLLRRVEGVLSSPEKTPPKIELWDGHTSDRIVRSVKGYFQIPLH
;
A
#
# COMPACT_ATOMS: atom_id res chain seq x y z
N MET A 1 7.56 -31.58 -16.06
CA MET A 1 7.98 -30.33 -16.72
C MET A 1 8.82 -29.52 -15.75
N LYS A 2 9.87 -28.82 -16.23
CA LYS A 2 10.60 -27.84 -15.40
C LYS A 2 9.63 -26.73 -15.03
N LYS A 3 9.52 -26.39 -13.75
CA LYS A 3 8.70 -25.27 -13.30
C LYS A 3 9.41 -23.96 -13.59
N PHE A 4 8.62 -22.92 -13.85
CA PHE A 4 9.12 -21.56 -13.96
C PHE A 4 9.48 -21.02 -12.57
N ASN A 5 10.74 -20.64 -12.40
CA ASN A 5 11.24 -20.00 -11.19
C ASN A 5 10.85 -18.51 -11.23
N ILE A 6 10.06 -18.06 -10.26
CA ILE A 6 9.51 -16.70 -10.21
C ILE A 6 9.91 -16.03 -8.90
N HIS A 7 10.72 -14.99 -8.98
CA HIS A 7 11.07 -14.18 -7.81
C HIS A 7 9.99 -13.12 -7.55
N LEU A 8 9.43 -13.09 -6.34
CA LEU A 8 8.51 -12.07 -5.83
C LEU A 8 9.28 -11.17 -4.87
N VAL A 9 9.66 -9.98 -5.32
CA VAL A 9 10.51 -9.09 -4.54
C VAL A 9 9.67 -8.25 -3.58
N ALA A 10 9.98 -8.35 -2.29
CA ALA A 10 9.34 -7.57 -1.23
C ALA A 10 10.39 -6.93 -0.31
N ALA A 11 10.20 -5.67 0.03
CA ALA A 11 11.12 -4.90 0.87
C ALA A 11 10.53 -4.59 2.24
N ALA A 12 9.35 -4.03 2.25
CA ALA A 12 8.69 -3.54 3.43
C ALA A 12 7.29 -4.16 3.58
N ARG A 13 6.69 -4.01 4.75
CA ARG A 13 5.36 -4.54 5.07
C ARG A 13 4.29 -4.32 3.99
N PRO A 14 4.15 -3.12 3.38
CA PRO A 14 3.17 -2.91 2.31
C PRO A 14 3.40 -3.78 1.07
N ASN A 15 4.65 -4.15 0.77
CA ASN A 15 4.94 -5.03 -0.37
C ASN A 15 4.44 -6.46 -0.12
N PHE A 16 4.56 -6.98 1.10
CA PHE A 16 4.06 -8.32 1.44
C PHE A 16 2.55 -8.43 1.31
N MET A 17 1.80 -7.35 1.62
CA MET A 17 0.36 -7.30 1.33
C MET A 17 0.07 -7.60 -0.15
N LYS A 18 0.85 -7.03 -1.04
CA LYS A 18 0.67 -7.16 -2.50
C LYS A 18 1.20 -8.50 -3.04
N VAL A 19 2.29 -8.99 -2.42
CA VAL A 19 2.89 -10.28 -2.79
C VAL A 19 2.01 -11.47 -2.37
N ALA A 20 1.32 -11.39 -1.24
CA ALA A 20 0.60 -12.52 -0.68
C ALA A 20 -0.47 -13.12 -1.62
N PRO A 21 -1.44 -12.38 -2.15
CA PRO A 21 -2.43 -12.96 -3.05
C PRO A 21 -1.79 -13.51 -4.33
N LEU A 22 -0.75 -12.86 -4.83
CA LEU A 22 -0.02 -13.33 -6.01
C LEU A 22 0.76 -14.61 -5.73
N PHE A 23 1.45 -14.70 -4.59
CA PHE A 23 2.14 -15.93 -4.16
C PHE A 23 1.16 -17.11 -4.09
N HIS A 24 0.01 -16.92 -3.45
CA HIS A 24 -1.00 -17.97 -3.33
C HIS A 24 -1.61 -18.36 -4.68
N ALA A 25 -1.83 -17.41 -5.58
CA ALA A 25 -2.32 -17.69 -6.93
C ALA A 25 -1.30 -18.50 -7.75
N LEU A 26 -0.04 -18.07 -7.76
CA LEU A 26 1.04 -18.77 -8.47
C LEU A 26 1.32 -20.17 -7.87
N LYS A 27 1.24 -20.32 -6.54
CA LYS A 27 1.49 -21.62 -5.88
C LYS A 27 0.46 -22.69 -6.24
N LYS A 28 -0.73 -22.31 -6.70
CA LYS A 28 -1.76 -23.24 -7.20
C LYS A 28 -1.45 -23.75 -8.60
N GLU A 29 -0.57 -23.07 -9.33
CA GLU A 29 -0.26 -23.37 -10.71
C GLU A 29 0.84 -24.45 -10.80
N PRO A 30 0.62 -25.58 -11.51
CA PRO A 30 1.58 -26.66 -11.55
C PRO A 30 2.90 -26.30 -12.28
N TRP A 31 2.85 -25.27 -13.14
CA TRP A 31 3.97 -24.78 -13.92
C TRP A 31 4.83 -23.74 -13.17
N ALA A 32 4.32 -23.12 -12.09
CA ALA A 32 5.01 -22.04 -11.39
C ALA A 32 5.68 -22.51 -10.10
N GLU A 33 6.81 -21.90 -9.79
CA GLU A 33 7.50 -22.03 -8.51
C GLU A 33 7.85 -20.63 -7.97
N PRO A 34 6.97 -20.01 -7.18
CA PRO A 34 7.20 -18.68 -6.65
C PRO A 34 8.12 -18.69 -5.43
N PHE A 35 9.14 -17.83 -5.43
CA PHE A 35 10.08 -17.58 -4.35
C PHE A 35 9.92 -16.14 -3.84
N ILE A 36 9.70 -15.97 -2.55
CA ILE A 36 9.67 -14.65 -1.92
C ILE A 36 11.11 -14.22 -1.65
N VAL A 37 11.50 -13.09 -2.24
CA VAL A 37 12.80 -12.43 -2.02
C VAL A 37 12.59 -11.24 -1.11
N HIS A 38 13.07 -11.32 0.14
CA HIS A 38 12.99 -10.22 1.10
C HIS A 38 14.29 -9.42 1.10
N THR A 39 14.20 -8.13 0.81
CA THR A 39 15.41 -7.28 0.72
C THR A 39 15.92 -6.83 2.10
N GLY A 40 15.12 -6.89 3.16
CA GLY A 40 15.56 -6.67 4.54
C GLY A 40 15.29 -5.28 5.11
N GLN A 41 14.56 -4.41 4.41
CA GLN A 41 14.41 -2.99 4.76
C GLN A 41 13.77 -2.69 6.15
N HIS A 42 13.00 -3.62 6.72
CA HIS A 42 12.42 -3.50 8.07
C HIS A 42 12.36 -4.88 8.73
N TYR A 43 13.37 -5.21 9.52
CA TYR A 43 13.42 -6.45 10.27
C TYR A 43 13.07 -6.18 11.75
N ASP A 44 11.78 -6.03 12.05
CA ASP A 44 11.27 -6.17 13.40
C ASP A 44 10.60 -7.54 13.50
N LEU A 45 11.34 -8.52 14.04
CA LEU A 45 10.96 -9.93 14.14
C LEU A 45 9.55 -10.11 14.73
N ASN A 46 9.21 -9.35 15.77
CA ASN A 46 7.94 -9.50 16.49
C ASN A 46 6.71 -8.99 15.73
N MET A 47 6.88 -7.99 14.85
CA MET A 47 5.77 -7.46 14.02
C MET A 47 5.63 -8.21 12.68
N SER A 48 6.71 -8.82 12.21
CA SER A 48 6.72 -9.58 10.96
C SER A 48 5.96 -10.88 11.08
N ASP A 49 6.14 -11.65 12.16
CA ASP A 49 5.55 -12.99 12.34
C ASP A 49 4.02 -12.98 12.37
N VAL A 50 3.41 -11.99 13.03
CA VAL A 50 1.95 -11.83 13.04
C VAL A 50 1.44 -11.54 11.65
N PHE A 51 2.17 -10.72 10.90
CA PHE A 51 1.79 -10.28 9.57
C PHE A 51 1.89 -11.44 8.55
N PHE A 52 2.99 -12.22 8.57
CA PHE A 52 3.13 -13.42 7.73
C PHE A 52 2.05 -14.44 8.03
N ARG A 53 1.72 -14.67 9.31
CA ARG A 53 0.62 -15.56 9.71
C ARG A 53 -0.74 -15.06 9.25
N ASP A 54 -1.01 -13.76 9.34
CA ASP A 54 -2.27 -13.17 8.91
C ASP A 54 -2.51 -13.38 7.42
N LEU A 55 -1.46 -13.23 6.60
CA LEU A 55 -1.49 -13.44 5.17
C LEU A 55 -1.23 -14.89 4.74
N SER A 56 -0.99 -15.80 5.68
CA SER A 56 -0.65 -17.21 5.42
C SER A 56 0.55 -17.36 4.47
N LEU A 57 1.51 -16.42 4.52
CA LEU A 57 2.75 -16.50 3.77
C LEU A 57 3.77 -17.41 4.48
N PRO A 58 4.58 -18.18 3.73
CA PRO A 58 5.76 -18.83 4.30
C PRO A 58 6.81 -17.78 4.66
N GLU A 59 7.82 -18.18 5.41
CA GLU A 59 9.04 -17.41 5.54
C GLU A 59 9.63 -17.08 4.16
N PRO A 60 10.22 -15.90 3.97
CA PRO A 60 10.90 -15.59 2.72
C PRO A 60 11.95 -16.65 2.35
N HIS A 61 11.95 -17.09 1.11
CA HIS A 61 12.88 -18.12 0.61
C HIS A 61 14.31 -17.58 0.48
N ILE A 62 14.42 -16.27 0.21
CA ILE A 62 15.68 -15.58 -0.02
C ILE A 62 15.69 -14.31 0.82
N HIS A 63 16.74 -14.09 1.61
CA HIS A 63 16.95 -12.90 2.41
C HIS A 63 18.21 -12.17 1.92
N LEU A 64 18.06 -10.93 1.45
CA LEU A 64 19.21 -10.13 1.03
C LEU A 64 19.92 -9.44 2.20
N GLY A 65 19.27 -9.31 3.35
CA GLY A 65 19.86 -8.79 4.58
C GLY A 65 20.23 -7.29 4.53
N VAL A 66 19.62 -6.51 3.64
CA VAL A 66 19.94 -5.08 3.49
C VAL A 66 19.10 -4.27 4.48
N GLY A 67 19.80 -3.64 5.44
CA GLY A 67 19.17 -2.79 6.46
C GLY A 67 18.74 -1.41 5.96
N SER A 68 18.46 -0.53 6.93
CA SER A 68 18.17 0.88 6.67
C SER A 68 19.47 1.65 6.36
N GLY A 69 19.37 2.67 5.50
CA GLY A 69 20.48 3.53 5.13
C GLY A 69 19.99 4.72 4.30
N SER A 70 20.90 5.51 3.74
CA SER A 70 20.57 6.51 2.73
C SER A 70 19.99 5.84 1.48
N HIS A 71 19.32 6.62 0.62
CA HIS A 71 18.79 6.08 -0.64
C HIS A 71 19.86 5.40 -1.48
N ALA A 72 21.06 6.00 -1.58
CA ALA A 72 22.16 5.45 -2.36
C ALA A 72 22.71 4.14 -1.76
N GLU A 73 22.98 4.14 -0.45
CA GLU A 73 23.48 2.95 0.25
C GLU A 73 22.49 1.79 0.13
N GLN A 74 21.22 2.03 0.40
CA GLN A 74 20.20 1.01 0.35
C GLN A 74 20.01 0.45 -1.06
N THR A 75 19.91 1.33 -2.08
CA THR A 75 19.79 0.92 -3.48
C THR A 75 21.00 0.11 -3.93
N GLY A 76 22.22 0.61 -3.65
CA GLY A 76 23.46 -0.06 -4.03
C GLY A 76 23.65 -1.42 -3.36
N GLN A 77 23.36 -1.52 -2.06
CA GLN A 77 23.47 -2.78 -1.32
C GLN A 77 22.45 -3.83 -1.80
N VAL A 78 21.21 -3.42 -2.10
CA VAL A 78 20.20 -4.32 -2.68
C VAL A 78 20.64 -4.82 -4.05
N MET A 79 21.19 -3.94 -4.91
CA MET A 79 21.72 -4.34 -6.22
C MET A 79 22.81 -5.41 -6.06
N ILE A 80 23.82 -5.17 -5.23
CA ILE A 80 24.93 -6.10 -5.01
C ILE A 80 24.45 -7.45 -4.46
N ALA A 81 23.55 -7.41 -3.47
CA ALA A 81 23.04 -8.63 -2.86
C ALA A 81 22.14 -9.43 -3.82
N TYR A 82 21.29 -8.76 -4.59
CA TYR A 82 20.40 -9.43 -5.54
C TYR A 82 21.15 -9.97 -6.74
N GLU A 83 22.20 -9.29 -7.21
CA GLU A 83 23.07 -9.78 -8.29
C GLU A 83 23.67 -11.16 -7.94
N ARG A 84 24.17 -11.33 -6.71
CA ARG A 84 24.70 -12.62 -6.24
C ARG A 84 23.64 -13.72 -6.33
N VAL A 85 22.41 -13.43 -5.89
CA VAL A 85 21.30 -14.39 -5.98
C VAL A 85 21.02 -14.76 -7.45
N LEU A 86 20.98 -13.77 -8.34
CA LEU A 86 20.70 -14.00 -9.76
C LEU A 86 21.82 -14.77 -10.49
N MET A 87 23.05 -14.67 -10.02
CA MET A 87 24.18 -15.44 -10.54
C MET A 87 24.18 -16.88 -10.06
N GLU A 88 23.66 -17.17 -8.86
CA GLU A 88 23.56 -18.51 -8.29
C GLU A 88 22.30 -19.26 -8.77
N ASP A 89 21.14 -18.59 -8.72
CA ASP A 89 19.85 -19.15 -9.10
C ASP A 89 19.04 -18.13 -9.91
N ARG A 90 19.18 -18.19 -11.23
CA ARG A 90 18.54 -17.26 -12.14
C ARG A 90 17.07 -17.58 -12.33
N PRO A 91 16.14 -16.69 -11.95
CA PRO A 91 14.72 -16.89 -12.21
C PRO A 91 14.38 -16.69 -13.69
N ASP A 92 13.26 -17.29 -14.11
CA ASP A 92 12.66 -17.03 -15.42
C ASP A 92 11.94 -15.65 -15.43
N LEU A 93 11.44 -15.19 -14.24
CA LEU A 93 10.74 -13.92 -14.08
C LEU A 93 11.02 -13.33 -12.70
N ALA A 94 11.38 -12.05 -12.67
CA ALA A 94 11.42 -11.25 -11.45
C ALA A 94 10.20 -10.31 -11.41
N ILE A 95 9.37 -10.44 -10.38
CA ILE A 95 8.21 -9.57 -10.15
C ILE A 95 8.57 -8.59 -9.04
N VAL A 96 8.62 -7.32 -9.39
CA VAL A 96 8.85 -6.21 -8.45
C VAL A 96 7.55 -5.50 -8.16
N VAL A 97 7.40 -4.95 -6.94
CA VAL A 97 6.11 -4.43 -6.45
C VAL A 97 6.26 -3.04 -5.88
N GLY A 98 5.42 -2.12 -6.33
CA GLY A 98 5.37 -0.74 -5.81
C GLY A 98 6.59 0.10 -6.19
N ASP A 99 7.06 0.96 -5.27
CA ASP A 99 7.90 2.10 -5.61
C ASP A 99 9.07 2.39 -4.65
N VAL A 100 9.42 1.42 -3.82
CA VAL A 100 10.53 1.56 -2.87
C VAL A 100 11.90 1.41 -3.54
N ASN A 101 12.99 1.80 -2.86
CA ASN A 101 14.36 1.68 -3.40
C ASN A 101 14.68 0.26 -3.87
N SER A 102 14.20 -0.76 -3.17
CA SER A 102 14.40 -2.16 -3.56
C SER A 102 13.73 -2.52 -4.89
N THR A 103 12.60 -1.88 -5.21
CA THR A 103 11.89 -2.09 -6.48
C THR A 103 12.79 -1.72 -7.66
N VAL A 104 13.33 -0.50 -7.66
CA VAL A 104 14.21 -0.03 -8.74
C VAL A 104 15.55 -0.77 -8.74
N ALA A 105 16.12 -1.07 -7.57
CA ALA A 105 17.38 -1.78 -7.44
C ALA A 105 17.30 -3.19 -8.04
N CYS A 106 16.28 -3.98 -7.69
CA CYS A 106 16.09 -5.32 -8.23
C CYS A 106 15.75 -5.30 -9.72
N THR A 107 14.95 -4.32 -10.17
CA THR A 107 14.66 -4.13 -11.59
C THR A 107 15.93 -3.89 -12.40
N LEU A 108 16.74 -2.92 -11.99
CA LEU A 108 17.96 -2.58 -12.71
C LEU A 108 18.95 -3.75 -12.76
N THR A 109 19.10 -4.46 -11.64
CA THR A 109 19.97 -5.64 -11.56
C THR A 109 19.49 -6.78 -12.46
N ALA A 110 18.21 -7.12 -12.39
CA ALA A 110 17.61 -8.20 -13.18
C ALA A 110 17.71 -7.94 -14.69
N VAL A 111 17.33 -6.73 -15.14
CA VAL A 111 17.39 -6.34 -16.55
C VAL A 111 18.82 -6.40 -17.08
N LYS A 112 19.82 -5.92 -16.34
CA LYS A 112 21.25 -5.98 -16.75
C LYS A 112 21.76 -7.41 -16.91
N LEU A 113 21.20 -8.36 -16.18
CA LEU A 113 21.54 -9.79 -16.30
C LEU A 113 20.61 -10.52 -17.29
N GLY A 114 19.74 -9.81 -18.00
CA GLY A 114 18.83 -10.40 -19.00
C GLY A 114 17.73 -11.27 -18.39
N VAL A 115 17.32 -10.99 -17.13
CA VAL A 115 16.15 -11.59 -16.51
C VAL A 115 14.94 -10.78 -16.86
N THR A 116 13.85 -11.41 -17.28
CA THR A 116 12.55 -10.75 -17.53
C THR A 116 12.02 -10.12 -16.25
N VAL A 117 11.57 -8.87 -16.32
CA VAL A 117 11.03 -8.13 -15.18
C VAL A 117 9.58 -7.74 -15.41
N ALA A 118 8.72 -8.04 -14.44
CA ALA A 118 7.36 -7.50 -14.38
C ALA A 118 7.20 -6.52 -13.20
N HIS A 119 6.55 -5.38 -13.46
CA HIS A 119 6.24 -4.40 -12.43
C HIS A 119 4.75 -4.43 -12.07
N LEU A 120 4.44 -4.72 -10.82
CA LEU A 120 3.10 -4.68 -10.25
C LEU A 120 2.85 -3.31 -9.60
N GLU A 121 1.75 -2.67 -9.95
CA GLU A 121 1.40 -1.27 -9.71
C GLU A 121 2.14 -0.29 -10.64
N ALA A 122 2.38 -0.70 -11.87
CA ALA A 122 2.98 0.14 -12.89
C ALA A 122 2.07 1.34 -13.29
N GLY A 123 2.68 2.40 -13.77
CA GLY A 123 1.99 3.56 -14.32
C GLY A 123 1.41 4.54 -13.31
N LEU A 124 1.53 4.30 -12.00
CA LEU A 124 1.12 5.27 -10.99
C LEU A 124 2.06 6.49 -11.02
N ARG A 125 1.49 7.70 -11.01
CA ARG A 125 2.25 8.98 -11.03
C ARG A 125 1.65 10.00 -10.08
N SER A 126 2.51 10.59 -9.25
CA SER A 126 2.20 11.80 -8.46
C SER A 126 2.59 13.07 -9.19
N PHE A 127 3.46 12.95 -10.22
CA PHE A 127 4.10 14.06 -10.94
C PHE A 127 4.93 14.98 -10.03
N ASP A 128 5.26 14.54 -8.83
CA ASP A 128 6.09 15.24 -7.87
C ASP A 128 7.47 14.59 -7.80
N ARG A 129 8.43 15.16 -8.55
CA ARG A 129 9.81 14.67 -8.57
C ARG A 129 10.58 14.93 -7.28
N GLY A 130 10.01 15.68 -6.33
CA GLY A 130 10.52 15.77 -4.96
C GLY A 130 10.30 14.50 -4.14
N MET A 131 9.46 13.60 -4.62
CA MET A 131 9.24 12.28 -4.00
C MET A 131 10.21 11.25 -4.58
N PRO A 132 11.07 10.61 -3.75
CA PRO A 132 11.96 9.54 -4.22
C PRO A 132 11.21 8.38 -4.89
N GLU A 133 10.01 8.06 -4.41
CA GLU A 133 9.15 7.02 -4.94
C GLU A 133 8.72 7.32 -6.39
N GLU A 134 8.52 8.57 -6.75
CA GLU A 134 8.18 8.94 -8.13
C GLU A 134 9.31 8.62 -9.10
N ILE A 135 10.55 8.90 -8.69
CA ILE A 135 11.74 8.55 -9.47
C ILE A 135 11.83 7.02 -9.63
N ASN A 136 11.62 6.28 -8.55
CA ASN A 136 11.67 4.82 -8.58
C ASN A 136 10.61 4.24 -9.54
N ARG A 137 9.36 4.76 -9.53
CA ARG A 137 8.29 4.35 -10.46
C ARG A 137 8.69 4.54 -11.91
N VAL A 138 9.12 5.76 -12.27
CA VAL A 138 9.49 6.09 -13.65
C VAL A 138 10.62 5.19 -14.17
N VAL A 139 11.67 4.99 -13.37
CA VAL A 139 12.81 4.14 -13.75
C VAL A 139 12.39 2.69 -13.89
N THR A 140 11.62 2.17 -12.94
CA THR A 140 11.13 0.78 -12.96
C THR A 140 10.25 0.53 -14.19
N ASP A 141 9.28 1.41 -14.45
CA ASP A 141 8.37 1.28 -15.60
C ASP A 141 9.10 1.37 -16.95
N THR A 142 10.15 2.20 -17.02
CA THR A 142 10.96 2.31 -18.24
C THR A 142 11.70 1.02 -18.57
N LEU A 143 12.17 0.29 -17.55
CA LEU A 143 13.02 -0.88 -17.71
C LEU A 143 12.26 -2.20 -17.78
N ALA A 144 11.12 -2.31 -17.12
CA ALA A 144 10.37 -3.56 -17.04
C ALA A 144 9.82 -4.02 -18.40
N ASP A 145 9.70 -5.34 -18.56
CA ASP A 145 9.18 -5.99 -19.76
C ASP A 145 7.66 -6.12 -19.74
N ILE A 146 7.07 -6.28 -18.54
CA ILE A 146 5.64 -6.42 -18.32
C ILE A 146 5.20 -5.40 -17.29
N LEU A 147 4.18 -4.62 -17.61
CA LEU A 147 3.66 -3.54 -16.77
C LEU A 147 2.21 -3.82 -16.39
N TRP A 148 1.98 -4.20 -15.13
CA TRP A 148 0.64 -4.47 -14.61
C TRP A 148 0.09 -3.24 -13.92
N THR A 149 -0.90 -2.63 -14.57
CA THR A 149 -1.52 -1.39 -14.10
C THR A 149 -2.76 -1.66 -13.25
N PRO A 150 -2.98 -0.85 -12.19
CA PRO A 150 -4.15 -1.01 -11.32
C PRO A 150 -5.42 -0.37 -11.90
N SER A 151 -5.30 0.57 -12.84
CA SER A 151 -6.40 1.41 -13.32
C SER A 151 -6.06 2.12 -14.63
N GLN A 152 -7.07 2.73 -15.27
CA GLN A 152 -6.94 3.42 -16.56
C GLN A 152 -5.91 4.55 -16.56
N ASP A 153 -5.84 5.31 -15.48
CA ASP A 153 -4.86 6.40 -15.33
C ASP A 153 -3.41 5.91 -15.39
N GLY A 154 -3.14 4.69 -14.89
CA GLY A 154 -1.84 4.04 -15.06
C GLY A 154 -1.53 3.74 -16.53
N ASP A 155 -2.48 3.17 -17.29
CA ASP A 155 -2.31 2.92 -18.72
C ASP A 155 -2.06 4.23 -19.49
N ASP A 156 -2.83 5.28 -19.16
CA ASP A 156 -2.74 6.59 -19.81
C ASP A 156 -1.39 7.25 -19.56
N ASN A 157 -0.84 7.12 -18.34
CA ASN A 157 0.49 7.64 -17.99
C ASN A 157 1.57 6.93 -18.80
N LEU A 158 1.59 5.60 -18.79
CA LEU A 158 2.56 4.81 -19.55
C LEU A 158 2.48 5.07 -21.05
N SER A 159 1.26 5.20 -21.59
CA SER A 159 1.05 5.51 -23.01
C SER A 159 1.60 6.89 -23.37
N ARG A 160 1.40 7.91 -22.51
CA ARG A 160 1.96 9.26 -22.69
C ARG A 160 3.49 9.28 -22.61
N GLU A 161 4.07 8.39 -21.83
CA GLU A 161 5.52 8.20 -21.71
C GLU A 161 6.12 7.38 -22.86
N GLY A 162 5.31 6.95 -23.83
CA GLY A 162 5.73 6.23 -25.02
C GLY A 162 5.95 4.72 -24.82
N VAL A 163 5.45 4.15 -23.75
CA VAL A 163 5.53 2.71 -23.51
C VAL A 163 4.67 1.96 -24.53
N PRO A 164 5.20 0.92 -25.20
CA PRO A 164 4.43 0.10 -26.13
C PRO A 164 3.21 -0.55 -25.46
N LYS A 165 2.04 -0.48 -26.13
CA LYS A 165 0.80 -1.09 -25.61
C LYS A 165 0.92 -2.57 -25.29
N SER A 166 1.78 -3.30 -26.02
CA SER A 166 2.05 -4.72 -25.79
C SER A 166 2.67 -5.03 -24.43
N LYS A 167 3.30 -4.04 -23.77
CA LYS A 167 3.85 -4.19 -22.42
C LYS A 167 2.84 -3.87 -21.32
N ILE A 168 1.74 -3.14 -21.62
CA ILE A 168 0.78 -2.61 -20.65
C ILE A 168 -0.38 -3.59 -20.51
N HIS A 169 -0.56 -4.13 -19.32
CA HIS A 169 -1.64 -5.06 -18.98
C HIS A 169 -2.42 -4.53 -17.79
N ARG A 170 -3.66 -4.07 -18.01
CA ARG A 170 -4.53 -3.67 -16.90
C ARG A 170 -5.05 -4.91 -16.19
N VAL A 171 -4.63 -5.10 -14.95
CA VAL A 171 -4.97 -6.27 -14.14
C VAL A 171 -5.89 -5.94 -12.97
N GLY A 172 -5.99 -4.66 -12.59
CA GLY A 172 -6.71 -4.22 -11.41
C GLY A 172 -5.79 -4.03 -10.21
N ASN A 173 -6.39 -3.77 -9.05
CA ASN A 173 -5.66 -3.39 -7.84
C ASN A 173 -5.43 -4.58 -6.90
N ILE A 174 -4.19 -4.99 -6.76
CA ILE A 174 -3.78 -6.13 -5.92
C ILE A 174 -4.06 -5.89 -4.42
N MET A 175 -4.16 -4.65 -3.96
CA MET A 175 -4.54 -4.35 -2.58
C MET A 175 -5.96 -4.82 -2.27
N ILE A 176 -6.83 -4.85 -3.27
CA ILE A 176 -8.20 -5.36 -3.12
C ILE A 176 -8.18 -6.88 -2.96
N ASP A 177 -7.33 -7.59 -3.71
CA ASP A 177 -7.13 -9.03 -3.53
C ASP A 177 -6.68 -9.34 -2.10
N SER A 178 -5.75 -8.52 -1.57
CA SER A 178 -5.24 -8.66 -0.20
C SER A 178 -6.34 -8.45 0.85
N LEU A 179 -7.17 -7.44 0.64
CA LEU A 179 -8.30 -7.14 1.51
C LEU A 179 -9.32 -8.28 1.51
N GLU A 180 -9.69 -8.77 0.32
CA GLU A 180 -10.65 -9.88 0.16
C GLU A 180 -10.11 -11.18 0.76
N MET A 181 -8.83 -11.48 0.60
CA MET A 181 -8.19 -12.67 1.17
C MET A 181 -8.33 -12.75 2.70
N VAL A 182 -8.37 -11.61 3.38
CA VAL A 182 -8.48 -11.55 4.85
C VAL A 182 -9.82 -10.97 5.34
N ARG A 183 -10.78 -10.70 4.44
CA ARG A 183 -12.06 -10.06 4.75
C ARG A 183 -12.81 -10.71 5.91
N GLU A 184 -12.96 -12.03 5.89
CA GLU A 184 -13.68 -12.74 6.94
C GLU A 184 -12.91 -12.71 8.27
N LYS A 185 -11.59 -12.75 8.25
CA LYS A 185 -10.77 -12.57 9.46
C LYS A 185 -10.91 -11.15 10.03
N ILE A 186 -11.03 -10.13 9.16
CA ILE A 186 -11.30 -8.73 9.58
C ILE A 186 -12.68 -8.62 10.22
N ARG A 187 -13.71 -9.23 9.62
CA ARG A 187 -15.08 -9.22 10.16
C ARG A 187 -15.20 -9.92 11.50
N ALA A 188 -14.40 -10.95 11.73
CA ALA A 188 -14.37 -11.71 12.98
C ALA A 188 -13.66 -10.95 14.13
N GLU A 189 -12.91 -9.88 13.85
CA GLU A 189 -12.35 -9.03 14.89
C GLU A 189 -13.45 -8.26 15.62
N ASN A 190 -13.30 -8.05 16.91
CA ASN A 190 -14.26 -7.28 17.74
C ASN A 190 -13.70 -5.91 18.16
N THR A 191 -12.86 -5.28 17.33
CA THR A 191 -12.18 -4.04 17.73
C THR A 191 -13.17 -2.91 18.05
N VAL A 192 -14.26 -2.82 17.30
CA VAL A 192 -15.33 -1.83 17.54
C VAL A 192 -15.97 -2.05 18.91
N GLY A 193 -16.32 -3.32 19.24
CA GLY A 193 -16.90 -3.68 20.54
C GLY A 193 -15.93 -3.48 21.70
N ASP A 194 -14.64 -3.87 21.54
CA ASP A 194 -13.60 -3.68 22.55
C ASP A 194 -13.44 -2.19 22.93
N LEU A 195 -13.61 -1.30 21.97
CA LEU A 195 -13.50 0.15 22.13
C LEU A 195 -14.85 0.81 22.47
N ARG A 196 -15.92 0.05 22.62
CA ARG A 196 -17.29 0.51 22.91
C ARG A 196 -17.76 1.59 21.90
N LEU A 197 -17.46 1.37 20.62
CA LEU A 197 -17.87 2.26 19.52
C LEU A 197 -19.17 1.75 18.90
N GLU A 198 -19.89 2.64 18.21
CA GLU A 198 -21.07 2.32 17.43
C GLU A 198 -20.74 2.37 15.94
N ASN A 199 -21.15 1.36 15.18
CA ASN A 199 -20.95 1.28 13.73
C ASN A 199 -21.51 2.53 13.02
N GLY A 200 -20.76 3.08 12.08
CA GLY A 200 -21.13 4.29 11.34
C GLY A 200 -21.09 5.59 12.16
N ARG A 201 -20.69 5.55 13.44
CA ARG A 201 -20.72 6.72 14.32
C ARG A 201 -19.37 7.15 14.87
N PHE A 202 -18.28 6.74 14.23
CA PHE A 202 -16.93 7.19 14.57
C PHE A 202 -16.10 7.38 13.28
N ALA A 203 -15.01 8.09 13.39
CA ALA A 203 -14.04 8.24 12.33
C ALA A 203 -12.69 7.61 12.72
N VAL A 204 -11.96 7.09 11.74
CA VAL A 204 -10.61 6.54 11.92
C VAL A 204 -9.60 7.54 11.42
N VAL A 205 -8.51 7.74 12.18
CA VAL A 205 -7.40 8.64 11.84
C VAL A 205 -6.11 7.83 11.70
N THR A 206 -5.35 8.07 10.63
CA THR A 206 -3.99 7.54 10.48
C THR A 206 -3.09 8.57 9.79
N LEU A 207 -2.05 9.01 10.48
CA LEU A 207 -1.15 10.08 10.06
C LEU A 207 0.29 9.72 10.42
N HIS A 208 1.17 9.74 9.42
CA HIS A 208 2.57 9.35 9.59
C HIS A 208 3.54 10.03 8.58
N ARG A 209 3.02 10.77 7.59
CA ARG A 209 3.88 11.41 6.59
C ARG A 209 4.68 12.55 7.21
N PRO A 210 5.99 12.65 6.88
CA PRO A 210 6.86 13.72 7.37
C PRO A 210 6.28 15.12 7.19
N SER A 211 5.67 15.40 6.03
CA SER A 211 5.08 16.69 5.70
C SER A 211 3.97 17.14 6.66
N ASN A 212 3.30 16.20 7.34
CA ASN A 212 2.23 16.47 8.29
C ASN A 212 2.71 16.41 9.74
N VAL A 213 3.62 15.49 10.06
CA VAL A 213 3.93 15.18 11.46
C VAL A 213 5.30 15.65 11.92
N ASP A 214 6.23 16.00 11.03
CA ASP A 214 7.57 16.45 11.39
C ASP A 214 7.69 17.97 11.54
N VAL A 215 6.74 18.74 11.00
CA VAL A 215 6.73 20.20 11.08
C VAL A 215 5.92 20.61 12.34
N PRO A 216 6.55 21.14 13.40
CA PRO A 216 5.89 21.35 14.70
C PRO A 216 4.60 22.17 14.63
N ASN A 217 4.58 23.27 13.87
CA ASN A 217 3.40 24.12 13.75
C ASN A 217 2.25 23.41 13.04
N LYS A 218 2.53 22.68 11.95
CA LYS A 218 1.51 21.86 11.26
C LYS A 218 0.97 20.76 12.16
N LEU A 219 1.84 20.07 12.89
CA LEU A 219 1.41 19.04 13.82
C LEU A 219 0.52 19.59 14.92
N LYS A 220 0.85 20.77 15.47
CA LYS A 220 0.04 21.45 16.47
C LYS A 220 -1.35 21.80 15.93
N GLU A 221 -1.41 22.45 14.78
CA GLU A 221 -2.67 22.81 14.11
C GLU A 221 -3.52 21.59 13.80
N LEU A 222 -2.89 20.51 13.31
CA LEU A 222 -3.56 19.24 13.06
C LEU A 222 -4.14 18.62 14.34
N CYS A 223 -3.40 18.64 15.45
CA CYS A 223 -3.89 18.17 16.75
C CYS A 223 -5.09 18.99 17.23
N GLU A 224 -5.03 20.31 17.13
CA GLU A 224 -6.13 21.23 17.49
C GLU A 224 -7.37 20.95 16.62
N THR A 225 -7.19 20.75 15.33
CA THR A 225 -8.26 20.40 14.38
C THR A 225 -8.88 19.04 14.71
N LEU A 226 -8.08 18.01 15.04
CA LEU A 226 -8.61 16.71 15.47
C LEU A 226 -9.43 16.82 16.77
N VAL A 227 -9.00 17.64 17.72
CA VAL A 227 -9.77 17.93 18.94
C VAL A 227 -11.10 18.62 18.59
N ALA A 228 -11.12 19.56 17.66
CA ALA A 228 -12.35 20.21 17.21
C ALA A 228 -13.31 19.20 16.52
N ILE A 229 -12.78 18.32 15.66
CA ILE A 229 -13.56 17.27 15.00
C ILE A 229 -14.12 16.27 16.04
N SER A 230 -13.36 15.94 17.07
CA SER A 230 -13.82 15.00 18.11
C SER A 230 -15.07 15.45 18.85
N LYS A 231 -15.38 16.74 18.82
CA LYS A 231 -16.65 17.31 19.35
C LYS A 231 -17.85 16.98 18.44
N ARG A 232 -17.63 16.66 17.17
CA ARG A 232 -18.66 16.31 16.17
C ARG A 232 -18.88 14.80 16.10
N ILE A 233 -17.79 14.04 16.03
CA ILE A 233 -17.78 12.59 15.88
C ILE A 233 -16.63 11.99 16.69
N PRO A 234 -16.79 10.83 17.37
CA PRO A 234 -15.67 10.14 18.00
C PRO A 234 -14.56 9.85 16.99
N LEU A 235 -13.33 10.10 17.38
CA LEU A 235 -12.13 9.78 16.58
C LEU A 235 -11.37 8.65 17.24
N VAL A 236 -10.98 7.68 16.43
CA VAL A 236 -10.05 6.59 16.80
C VAL A 236 -8.76 6.81 16.05
N PHE A 237 -7.68 7.04 16.79
CA PHE A 237 -6.36 7.32 16.22
C PHE A 237 -5.32 6.34 16.74
N PRO A 238 -5.11 5.21 16.05
CA PRO A 238 -3.92 4.39 16.24
C PRO A 238 -2.68 5.19 15.83
N VAL A 239 -1.91 5.65 16.81
CA VAL A 239 -0.85 6.62 16.59
C VAL A 239 0.42 5.92 16.14
N HIS A 240 0.91 6.24 14.93
CA HIS A 240 2.18 5.74 14.44
C HIS A 240 3.34 6.17 15.36
N PRO A 241 4.38 5.34 15.61
CA PRO A 241 5.48 5.65 16.53
C PRO A 241 6.17 6.99 16.25
N ARG A 242 6.40 7.31 14.97
CA ARG A 242 6.95 8.62 14.55
C ARG A 242 6.07 9.78 15.02
N THR A 243 4.78 9.68 14.77
CA THR A 243 3.79 10.70 15.12
C THR A 243 3.70 10.87 16.64
N ARG A 244 3.67 9.76 17.39
CA ARG A 244 3.69 9.77 18.86
C ARG A 244 4.90 10.51 19.41
N LYS A 245 6.09 10.14 18.94
CA LYS A 245 7.35 10.78 19.34
C LYS A 245 7.31 12.30 19.08
N ASN A 246 6.75 12.75 17.97
CA ASN A 246 6.69 14.16 17.63
C ASN A 246 5.63 14.90 18.46
N ILE A 247 4.48 14.28 18.75
CA ILE A 247 3.45 14.81 19.67
C ILE A 247 4.03 15.00 21.07
N GLU A 248 4.76 14.02 21.59
CA GLU A 248 5.42 14.07 22.90
C GLU A 248 6.48 15.17 22.95
N LYS A 249 7.36 15.21 21.93
CA LYS A 249 8.41 16.24 21.82
C LYS A 249 7.86 17.66 21.75
N ALA A 250 6.69 17.83 21.12
CA ALA A 250 6.01 19.13 21.00
C ALA A 250 5.13 19.46 22.22
N GLY A 251 5.03 18.59 23.22
CA GLY A 251 4.23 18.80 24.44
C GLY A 251 2.72 18.82 24.20
N LEU A 252 2.22 18.18 23.10
CA LEU A 252 0.84 18.25 22.67
C LEU A 252 -0.09 17.20 23.31
N ASN A 253 0.44 16.30 24.15
CA ASN A 253 -0.35 15.26 24.82
C ASN A 253 -1.52 15.83 25.64
N GLY A 254 -1.31 16.93 26.37
CA GLY A 254 -2.34 17.60 27.14
C GLY A 254 -3.49 18.09 26.28
N ASN A 255 -3.18 18.65 25.11
CA ASN A 255 -4.20 19.18 24.19
C ASN A 255 -5.10 18.07 23.64
N LEU A 256 -4.52 16.91 23.28
CA LEU A 256 -5.27 15.77 22.77
C LEU A 256 -6.13 15.10 23.85
N SER A 257 -5.71 15.14 25.12
CA SER A 257 -6.46 14.58 26.26
C SER A 257 -7.75 15.38 26.57
N VAL A 258 -7.87 16.63 26.14
CA VAL A 258 -9.07 17.46 26.30
C VAL A 258 -10.23 16.94 25.43
N GLY A 259 -9.94 16.26 24.34
CA GLY A 259 -10.94 15.65 23.47
C GLY A 259 -11.50 14.36 24.07
N ARG A 260 -12.55 14.43 24.92
CA ARG A 260 -13.18 13.25 25.56
C ARG A 260 -13.62 12.15 24.58
N ARG A 261 -13.70 12.43 23.29
CA ARG A 261 -14.10 11.53 22.19
C ARG A 261 -12.97 11.30 21.18
N LEU A 262 -11.73 11.62 21.54
CA LEU A 262 -10.52 11.32 20.76
C LEU A 262 -9.74 10.19 21.47
N LEU A 263 -9.82 8.98 20.89
CA LEU A 263 -9.19 7.79 21.42
C LEU A 263 -7.81 7.61 20.75
N LEU A 264 -6.74 7.90 21.48
CA LEU A 264 -5.36 7.62 21.06
C LEU A 264 -5.01 6.19 21.44
N LEU A 265 -4.65 5.38 20.45
CA LEU A 265 -4.32 3.97 20.65
C LEU A 265 -2.86 3.71 20.28
N GLU A 266 -2.32 2.60 20.78
CA GLU A 266 -1.11 1.99 20.23
C GLU A 266 -1.39 1.51 18.78
N PRO A 267 -0.34 1.34 17.95
CA PRO A 267 -0.48 0.76 16.63
C PRO A 267 -1.24 -0.57 16.67
N LEU A 268 -2.20 -0.73 15.80
CA LEU A 268 -3.02 -1.94 15.69
C LEU A 268 -2.48 -2.86 14.60
N SER A 269 -2.79 -4.17 14.72
CA SER A 269 -2.61 -5.09 13.60
C SER A 269 -3.49 -4.67 12.42
N TYR A 270 -3.14 -5.11 11.20
CA TYR A 270 -3.89 -4.78 10.00
C TYR A 270 -5.38 -5.17 10.13
N ARG A 271 -5.67 -6.38 10.63
CA ARG A 271 -7.05 -6.86 10.79
C ARG A 271 -7.85 -5.99 11.76
N ARG A 272 -7.29 -5.69 12.94
CA ARG A 272 -7.95 -4.84 13.94
C ARG A 272 -8.17 -3.42 13.43
N PHE A 273 -7.19 -2.87 12.71
CA PHE A 273 -7.31 -1.56 12.09
C PHE A 273 -8.39 -1.56 11.00
N MET A 274 -8.38 -2.54 10.10
CA MET A 274 -9.38 -2.63 9.04
C MET A 274 -10.79 -2.95 9.57
N ASN A 275 -10.91 -3.64 10.71
CA ASN A 275 -12.21 -3.79 11.39
C ASN A 275 -12.78 -2.42 11.79
N LEU A 276 -11.96 -1.49 12.26
CA LEU A 276 -12.39 -0.11 12.50
C LEU A 276 -12.77 0.59 11.19
N VAL A 277 -11.95 0.45 10.14
CA VAL A 277 -12.23 1.07 8.83
C VAL A 277 -13.55 0.55 8.26
N PHE A 278 -13.81 -0.76 8.31
CA PHE A 278 -15.06 -1.37 7.80
C PHE A 278 -16.33 -0.79 8.44
N ASN A 279 -16.21 -0.29 9.66
CA ASN A 279 -17.32 0.14 10.49
C ASN A 279 -17.34 1.65 10.78
N CYS A 280 -16.38 2.42 10.24
CA CYS A 280 -16.33 3.86 10.48
C CYS A 280 -17.25 4.64 9.53
N ARG A 281 -17.60 5.87 9.90
CA ARG A 281 -18.33 6.82 9.06
C ARG A 281 -17.45 7.45 8.00
N LEU A 282 -16.17 7.68 8.32
CA LEU A 282 -15.16 8.23 7.43
C LEU A 282 -13.76 7.91 7.93
N ALA A 283 -12.78 7.96 7.04
CA ALA A 283 -11.37 7.89 7.35
C ALA A 283 -10.67 9.23 7.08
N ILE A 284 -9.74 9.62 7.97
CA ILE A 284 -8.83 10.76 7.82
C ILE A 284 -7.43 10.18 7.74
N THR A 285 -6.71 10.43 6.65
CA THR A 285 -5.44 9.74 6.39
C THR A 285 -4.44 10.58 5.62
N ASP A 286 -3.17 10.18 5.65
CA ASP A 286 -2.14 10.58 4.69
C ASP A 286 -1.53 9.36 3.95
N SER A 287 -2.10 8.17 4.19
CA SER A 287 -1.67 6.89 3.59
C SER A 287 -2.23 6.69 2.19
N GLY A 288 -1.39 6.19 1.26
CA GLY A 288 -1.83 5.81 -0.09
C GLY A 288 -2.77 4.60 -0.09
N GLY A 289 -2.44 3.53 0.64
CA GLY A 289 -3.23 2.30 0.65
C GLY A 289 -4.66 2.51 1.19
N ILE A 290 -4.83 3.32 2.23
CA ILE A 290 -6.16 3.60 2.81
C ILE A 290 -7.09 4.29 1.80
N GLN A 291 -6.57 5.11 0.89
CA GLN A 291 -7.36 5.73 -0.18
C GLN A 291 -8.02 4.67 -1.08
N GLU A 292 -7.30 3.59 -1.38
CA GLU A 292 -7.77 2.49 -2.22
C GLU A 292 -8.77 1.62 -1.47
N GLU A 293 -8.44 1.20 -0.26
CA GLU A 293 -9.28 0.36 0.58
C GLU A 293 -10.61 1.02 0.92
N THR A 294 -10.60 2.30 1.31
CA THR A 294 -11.82 3.07 1.62
C THR A 294 -12.65 3.31 0.37
N THR A 295 -12.02 3.58 -0.79
CA THR A 295 -12.72 3.71 -2.06
C THR A 295 -13.46 2.42 -2.41
N TYR A 296 -12.79 1.28 -2.32
CA TYR A 296 -13.40 -0.03 -2.58
C TYR A 296 -14.55 -0.35 -1.64
N LEU A 297 -14.43 0.02 -0.37
CA LEU A 297 -15.46 -0.18 0.65
C LEU A 297 -16.61 0.84 0.58
N GLY A 298 -16.47 1.90 -0.20
CA GLY A 298 -17.47 2.99 -0.27
C GLY A 298 -17.39 3.98 0.90
N ILE A 299 -16.34 3.94 1.68
CA ILE A 299 -16.13 4.76 2.88
C ILE A 299 -15.55 6.12 2.46
N PRO A 300 -16.14 7.26 2.87
CA PRO A 300 -15.56 8.57 2.64
C PRO A 300 -14.15 8.66 3.23
N CYS A 301 -13.21 9.17 2.43
CA CYS A 301 -11.82 9.33 2.82
C CYS A 301 -11.37 10.79 2.64
N LEU A 302 -10.83 11.38 3.68
CA LEU A 302 -10.22 12.70 3.64
C LEU A 302 -8.71 12.55 3.75
N THR A 303 -8.00 12.86 2.66
CA THR A 303 -6.56 12.65 2.58
C THR A 303 -5.80 13.95 2.73
N LEU A 304 -5.03 14.06 3.80
CA LEU A 304 -4.19 15.23 4.13
C LEU A 304 -2.91 15.24 3.28
N ARG A 305 -3.08 15.55 2.00
CA ARG A 305 -2.00 15.61 1.01
C ARG A 305 -2.34 16.61 -0.09
N PRO A 306 -1.34 17.32 -0.66
CA PRO A 306 -1.54 18.21 -1.81
C PRO A 306 -1.80 17.44 -3.11
N ASN A 307 -1.30 16.21 -3.23
CA ASN A 307 -1.42 15.35 -4.41
C ASN A 307 -1.59 13.88 -4.04
N THR A 308 -1.89 13.06 -5.03
CA THR A 308 -1.93 11.60 -4.89
C THR A 308 -1.47 10.93 -6.18
N GLU A 309 -0.76 9.83 -6.06
CA GLU A 309 -0.43 8.92 -7.15
C GLU A 309 -1.62 8.03 -7.59
N ARG A 310 -2.77 8.19 -6.93
CA ARG A 310 -4.00 7.40 -7.15
C ARG A 310 -5.20 8.29 -7.47
N PRO A 311 -5.16 9.07 -8.58
CA PRO A 311 -6.21 10.03 -8.92
C PRO A 311 -7.59 9.37 -9.13
N ILE A 312 -7.62 8.08 -9.50
CA ILE A 312 -8.84 7.30 -9.64
C ILE A 312 -9.67 7.27 -8.35
N THR A 313 -9.02 7.29 -7.18
CA THR A 313 -9.71 7.31 -5.88
C THR A 313 -10.48 8.60 -5.65
N ILE A 314 -10.08 9.70 -6.32
CA ILE A 314 -10.76 11.00 -6.26
C ILE A 314 -11.82 11.08 -7.34
N THR A 315 -11.46 10.76 -8.60
CA THR A 315 -12.32 10.97 -9.76
C THR A 315 -13.46 9.97 -9.86
N ARG A 316 -13.25 8.77 -9.39
CA ARG A 316 -14.20 7.64 -9.41
C ARG A 316 -14.51 7.08 -8.02
N GLY A 317 -13.75 7.49 -7.01
CA GLY A 317 -13.81 6.94 -5.66
C GLY A 317 -14.47 7.85 -4.62
N THR A 318 -14.13 7.59 -3.37
CA THR A 318 -14.66 8.30 -2.19
C THR A 318 -13.66 9.26 -1.57
N ASN A 319 -12.44 9.32 -2.13
CA ASN A 319 -11.34 10.11 -1.60
C ASN A 319 -11.44 11.59 -1.96
N GLN A 320 -11.07 12.46 -1.04
CA GLN A 320 -10.93 13.90 -1.24
C GLN A 320 -9.60 14.34 -0.64
N LEU A 321 -8.77 15.03 -1.43
CA LEU A 321 -7.58 15.70 -0.90
C LEU A 321 -8.02 16.96 -0.13
N CYS A 322 -7.38 17.22 0.98
CA CYS A 322 -7.64 18.41 1.77
C CYS A 322 -6.39 18.85 2.56
N GLU A 323 -6.34 20.12 2.89
CA GLU A 323 -5.39 20.68 3.86
C GLU A 323 -6.01 20.69 5.26
N THR A 324 -5.18 20.93 6.29
CA THR A 324 -5.61 20.90 7.70
C THR A 324 -6.70 21.95 7.98
N GLU A 325 -6.60 23.14 7.39
CA GLU A 325 -7.52 24.26 7.57
C GLU A 325 -8.93 23.95 7.08
N ASP A 326 -9.05 23.12 6.04
CA ASP A 326 -10.34 22.72 5.46
C ASP A 326 -10.94 21.45 6.11
N LEU A 327 -10.15 20.73 6.90
CA LEU A 327 -10.50 19.37 7.35
C LEU A 327 -11.80 19.34 8.14
N LEU A 328 -11.98 20.24 9.10
CA LEU A 328 -13.22 20.30 9.92
C LEU A 328 -14.46 20.51 9.05
N ARG A 329 -14.41 21.47 8.12
CA ARG A 329 -15.51 21.77 7.19
C ARG A 329 -15.85 20.57 6.31
N ARG A 330 -14.84 19.86 5.82
CA ARG A 330 -15.06 18.65 5.00
C ARG A 330 -15.65 17.50 5.81
N VAL A 331 -15.21 17.32 7.05
CA VAL A 331 -15.82 16.34 7.97
C VAL A 331 -17.30 16.65 8.17
N GLU A 332 -17.66 17.91 8.48
CA GLU A 332 -19.06 18.31 8.64
C GLU A 332 -19.88 18.05 7.36
N GLY A 333 -19.30 18.31 6.19
CA GLY A 333 -19.92 17.99 4.91
C GLY A 333 -20.19 16.49 4.72
N VAL A 334 -19.24 15.63 5.11
CA VAL A 334 -19.43 14.17 5.06
C VAL A 334 -20.50 13.72 6.05
N LEU A 335 -20.51 14.27 7.26
CA LEU A 335 -21.51 13.91 8.29
C LEU A 335 -22.93 14.32 7.91
N SER A 336 -23.09 15.42 7.17
CA SER A 336 -24.38 15.93 6.69
C SER A 336 -24.87 15.21 5.43
N SER A 337 -24.00 14.47 4.74
CA SER A 337 -24.34 13.77 3.49
C SER A 337 -24.87 12.37 3.79
N PRO A 338 -25.80 11.85 2.97
CA PRO A 338 -26.23 10.45 3.06
C PRO A 338 -25.05 9.52 2.73
N GLU A 339 -25.16 8.29 3.21
CA GLU A 339 -24.21 7.24 2.82
C GLU A 339 -24.26 7.00 1.31
N LYS A 340 -23.09 6.92 0.70
CA LYS A 340 -22.99 6.67 -0.76
C LYS A 340 -22.82 5.17 -1.00
N THR A 341 -23.40 4.72 -2.11
CA THR A 341 -23.11 3.38 -2.63
C THR A 341 -21.63 3.27 -2.99
N PRO A 342 -20.94 2.17 -2.66
CA PRO A 342 -19.57 1.97 -3.06
C PRO A 342 -19.38 2.17 -4.57
N PRO A 343 -18.39 2.94 -5.00
CA PRO A 343 -18.12 3.14 -6.42
C PRO A 343 -17.59 1.84 -7.04
N LYS A 344 -17.99 1.60 -8.29
CA LYS A 344 -17.46 0.48 -9.07
C LYS A 344 -16.28 0.99 -9.92
N ILE A 345 -15.07 0.66 -9.52
CA ILE A 345 -13.87 0.86 -10.33
C ILE A 345 -13.61 -0.42 -11.10
N GLU A 346 -13.34 -0.30 -12.39
CA GLU A 346 -13.09 -1.44 -13.27
C GLU A 346 -11.93 -2.30 -12.74
N LEU A 347 -12.13 -3.61 -12.70
CA LEU A 347 -11.17 -4.62 -12.25
C LEU A 347 -10.73 -4.51 -10.76
N TRP A 348 -11.39 -3.65 -9.96
CA TRP A 348 -11.20 -3.66 -8.51
C TRP A 348 -12.21 -4.63 -7.88
N ASP A 349 -11.95 -5.92 -8.02
CA ASP A 349 -12.90 -7.00 -7.71
C ASP A 349 -12.29 -8.20 -6.97
N GLY A 350 -11.02 -8.08 -6.55
CA GLY A 350 -10.32 -9.14 -5.82
C GLY A 350 -9.79 -10.28 -6.70
N HIS A 351 -9.71 -10.08 -8.02
CA HIS A 351 -9.22 -11.06 -8.99
C HIS A 351 -7.98 -10.60 -9.78
N THR A 352 -7.22 -9.67 -9.24
CA THR A 352 -6.01 -9.14 -9.86
C THR A 352 -4.95 -10.22 -10.01
N SER A 353 -4.72 -11.01 -8.95
CA SER A 353 -3.74 -12.11 -8.96
C SER A 353 -4.06 -13.15 -10.04
N ASP A 354 -5.33 -13.50 -10.27
CA ASP A 354 -5.74 -14.42 -11.34
C ASP A 354 -5.44 -13.85 -12.74
N ARG A 355 -5.60 -12.54 -12.93
CA ARG A 355 -5.27 -11.85 -14.18
C ARG A 355 -3.77 -11.79 -14.41
N ILE A 356 -2.99 -11.60 -13.36
CA ILE A 356 -1.52 -11.64 -13.43
C ILE A 356 -1.06 -13.03 -13.84
N VAL A 357 -1.58 -14.10 -13.23
CA VAL A 357 -1.25 -15.49 -13.62
C VAL A 357 -1.54 -15.73 -15.11
N ARG A 358 -2.70 -15.27 -15.61
CA ARG A 358 -3.02 -15.35 -17.05
C ARG A 358 -2.07 -14.53 -17.92
N SER A 359 -1.68 -13.33 -17.47
CA SER A 359 -0.71 -12.48 -18.17
C SER A 359 0.66 -13.15 -18.29
N VAL A 360 1.15 -13.78 -17.21
CA VAL A 360 2.40 -14.55 -17.22
C VAL A 360 2.31 -15.72 -18.16
N LYS A 361 1.22 -16.52 -18.11
CA LYS A 361 0.99 -17.63 -19.06
C LYS A 361 1.03 -17.16 -20.50
N GLY A 362 0.37 -16.05 -20.81
CA GLY A 362 0.34 -15.48 -22.16
C GLY A 362 1.71 -15.02 -22.64
N TYR A 363 2.48 -14.35 -21.77
CA TYR A 363 3.80 -13.82 -22.09
C TYR A 363 4.80 -14.96 -22.42
N PHE A 364 4.83 -16.00 -21.60
CA PHE A 364 5.73 -17.14 -21.75
C PHE A 364 5.15 -18.28 -22.61
N GLN A 365 3.97 -18.08 -23.21
CA GLN A 365 3.29 -19.08 -24.05
C GLN A 365 3.10 -20.44 -23.35
N ILE A 366 2.81 -20.41 -22.03
CA ILE A 366 2.58 -21.61 -21.25
C ILE A 366 1.19 -22.17 -21.60
N PRO A 367 1.07 -23.47 -21.98
CA PRO A 367 -0.21 -24.07 -22.34
C PRO A 367 -1.28 -23.90 -21.25
N LEU A 368 -2.49 -23.57 -21.66
CA LEU A 368 -3.68 -23.63 -20.80
C LEU A 368 -4.07 -25.12 -20.69
N HIS A 369 -3.86 -25.70 -19.52
CA HIS A 369 -4.36 -27.05 -19.20
C HIS A 369 -5.68 -26.95 -18.45
#